data_b423491e0c5854138662c3d0e313bcd9
#
_entry.id   b423491e0c5854138662c3d0e313bcd9
#
_cell.length_a   1.000
_cell.length_b   1.000
_cell.length_c   1.000
_cell.angle_alpha   90.00
_cell.angle_beta   90.00
_cell.angle_gamma   90.00
#
_symmetry.space_group_name_H-M   'P 1'
#
loop_
_entity.id
_entity.type
_entity.pdbx_description
1 polymer ?
#
loop_
_entity_poly.entity_id
_entity_poly.type
_entity_poly.pdbx_seq_one_letter_code
_entity_poly.pdbx_strand_id
1 'polypeptide(L)'
;MRANVQYASANAHVLDQPFSKVLPIDTPRVRKRFREIGIDMFSFEERIGYLKRFGNHCMSFSQFQPEMHFFDISGIGYIAYRKKWGARYVLADPVCDEKDREYILGEFLKDKTLTTFIQISEPVAELLHDKFGYYSSQFGVETIVDLKTWDLKGKKKQVLRTSINKAEKDGVRFVEMDTETNDDELTKEWRSTRAVSRKEVVFLIRPKDQEYQEGTRKFYAFLGEEMIGYIHFDPVFENGEIIGYVPNISRFSPKFKQGIFYPLMVHAIETFKKEGVPYLYLGISPAVVDDDDKRYESRLFKFTVRLLYKFGNYFYSFKGLHFTKSRFQGKEVRTFVGHNAMLPTRAFLTVFHMCNII
;
A
#
# COMPACT_ATOMS: atom_id res chain seq x y z
N MET A 1 19.41 35.15 22.38
CA MET A 1 18.17 34.82 21.71
C MET A 1 17.95 33.31 21.82
N ARG A 2 17.40 32.85 22.96
CA ARG A 2 17.09 31.42 23.23
C ARG A 2 15.71 31.39 23.92
N ALA A 3 14.63 31.48 23.12
CA ALA A 3 13.27 31.48 23.69
C ALA A 3 12.22 30.69 22.87
N ASN A 4 12.61 30.05 21.76
CA ASN A 4 11.60 29.46 20.85
C ASN A 4 11.48 27.95 20.81
N VAL A 5 12.17 27.21 21.70
CA VAL A 5 12.18 25.73 21.63
C VAL A 5 11.12 25.08 22.54
N GLN A 6 10.62 25.80 23.54
CA GLN A 6 9.70 25.19 24.52
C GLN A 6 8.21 25.23 24.11
N TYR A 7 7.80 26.06 23.15
CA TYR A 7 6.41 26.16 22.73
C TYR A 7 5.95 25.10 21.72
N ALA A 8 6.89 24.51 21.00
CA ALA A 8 6.57 23.47 20.01
C ALA A 8 6.14 22.13 20.64
N SER A 9 6.61 21.83 21.86
CA SER A 9 6.31 20.53 22.51
C SER A 9 4.91 20.47 23.15
N ALA A 10 4.36 21.59 23.59
CA ALA A 10 3.04 21.63 24.25
C ALA A 10 1.86 21.50 23.25
N ASN A 11 2.09 21.88 21.99
CA ASN A 11 1.04 21.84 20.98
C ASN A 11 1.07 20.53 20.14
N ALA A 12 2.13 19.76 20.20
CA ALA A 12 2.23 18.46 19.49
C ALA A 12 1.19 17.44 19.97
N HIS A 13 0.77 17.52 21.25
CA HIS A 13 -0.26 16.62 21.81
C HIS A 13 -1.66 16.78 21.17
N VAL A 14 -1.99 17.96 20.66
CA VAL A 14 -3.31 18.21 20.03
C VAL A 14 -3.35 17.68 18.59
N LEU A 15 -2.19 17.56 17.96
CA LEU A 15 -2.05 17.10 16.57
C LEU A 15 -1.91 15.57 16.44
N ASP A 16 -1.82 14.87 17.57
CA ASP A 16 -1.46 13.46 17.64
C ASP A 16 -2.64 12.47 17.54
N GLN A 17 -3.86 12.96 17.26
CA GLN A 17 -5.01 12.07 17.16
C GLN A 17 -5.25 11.59 15.72
N PRO A 18 -5.60 10.30 15.52
CA PRO A 18 -5.90 9.79 14.18
C PRO A 18 -7.12 10.50 13.60
N PHE A 19 -7.09 10.74 12.31
CA PHE A 19 -8.06 11.53 11.55
C PHE A 19 -9.54 11.15 11.83
N SER A 20 -9.80 9.89 12.18
CA SER A 20 -11.15 9.34 12.40
C SER A 20 -11.77 9.62 13.78
N LYS A 21 -11.01 10.17 14.73
CA LYS A 21 -11.49 10.38 16.13
C LYS A 21 -11.44 11.81 16.61
N VAL A 22 -10.98 12.74 15.80
CA VAL A 22 -10.92 14.14 16.14
C VAL A 22 -12.06 14.85 15.45
N LEU A 23 -12.91 15.51 16.22
CA LEU A 23 -13.77 16.61 15.72
C LEU A 23 -12.92 17.44 14.77
N PRO A 24 -13.44 17.86 13.62
CA PRO A 24 -12.63 18.27 12.50
C PRO A 24 -11.60 19.32 12.92
N ILE A 25 -10.36 18.86 13.15
CA ILE A 25 -9.17 19.75 13.25
C ILE A 25 -9.07 20.57 11.96
N ASP A 26 -9.75 20.12 10.95
CA ASP A 26 -9.85 20.70 9.63
C ASP A 26 -10.89 21.84 9.50
N THR A 27 -11.27 22.48 10.60
CA THR A 27 -12.08 23.69 10.51
C THR A 27 -11.21 24.89 10.09
N PRO A 28 -11.75 25.80 9.24
CA PRO A 28 -11.03 27.01 8.82
C PRO A 28 -10.45 27.81 10.00
N ARG A 29 -11.11 27.74 11.16
CA ARG A 29 -10.70 28.45 12.38
C ARG A 29 -9.47 27.81 13.03
N VAL A 30 -9.39 26.48 13.04
CA VAL A 30 -8.24 25.74 13.58
C VAL A 30 -7.04 25.90 12.66
N ARG A 31 -7.22 25.77 11.33
CA ARG A 31 -6.15 26.04 10.34
C ARG A 31 -5.59 27.45 10.46
N LYS A 32 -6.45 28.46 10.59
CA LYS A 32 -6.02 29.85 10.76
C LYS A 32 -5.13 29.99 12.00
N ARG A 33 -5.53 29.38 13.13
CA ARG A 33 -4.76 29.42 14.38
C ARG A 33 -3.40 28.70 14.26
N PHE A 34 -3.33 27.58 13.53
CA PHE A 34 -2.07 26.87 13.30
C PHE A 34 -1.15 27.63 12.35
N ARG A 35 -1.67 28.26 11.30
CA ARG A 35 -0.88 29.16 10.43
C ARG A 35 -0.31 30.36 11.22
N GLU A 36 -1.08 30.94 12.12
CA GLU A 36 -0.65 32.05 12.98
C GLU A 36 0.52 31.66 13.90
N ILE A 37 0.67 30.38 14.24
CA ILE A 37 1.79 29.85 15.05
C ILE A 37 2.85 29.10 14.22
N GLY A 38 2.81 29.24 12.89
CA GLY A 38 3.82 28.69 11.96
C GLY A 38 3.74 27.18 11.75
N ILE A 39 2.61 26.55 12.07
CA ILE A 39 2.37 25.12 11.78
C ILE A 39 1.55 25.04 10.51
N ASP A 40 2.18 24.60 9.44
CA ASP A 40 1.56 24.40 8.13
C ASP A 40 0.88 23.02 8.10
N MET A 41 -0.44 23.01 8.09
CA MET A 41 -1.24 21.81 7.90
C MET A 41 -2.00 21.89 6.60
N PHE A 42 -1.80 20.90 5.74
CA PHE A 42 -2.58 20.82 4.51
C PHE A 42 -4.06 20.54 4.80
N SER A 43 -4.91 21.05 3.94
CA SER A 43 -6.27 20.56 3.82
C SER A 43 -6.26 19.14 3.23
N PHE A 44 -7.40 18.47 3.33
CA PHE A 44 -7.59 17.20 2.68
C PHE A 44 -7.38 17.32 1.15
N GLU A 45 -7.96 18.36 0.54
CA GLU A 45 -7.86 18.66 -0.89
C GLU A 45 -6.43 18.98 -1.32
N GLU A 46 -5.68 19.70 -0.49
CA GLU A 46 -4.26 19.98 -0.75
C GLU A 46 -3.45 18.68 -0.79
N ARG A 47 -3.67 17.75 0.17
CA ARG A 47 -3.01 16.44 0.16
C ARG A 47 -3.40 15.61 -1.06
N ILE A 48 -4.68 15.64 -1.47
CA ILE A 48 -5.13 14.99 -2.71
C ILE A 48 -4.44 15.61 -3.93
N GLY A 49 -4.26 16.93 -3.95
CA GLY A 49 -3.50 17.60 -5.00
C GLY A 49 -2.06 17.08 -5.10
N TYR A 50 -1.37 16.92 -3.96
CA TYR A 50 -0.03 16.31 -3.92
C TYR A 50 -0.05 14.84 -4.30
N LEU A 51 -1.02 14.06 -3.83
CA LEU A 51 -1.20 12.65 -4.26
C LEU A 51 -1.32 12.55 -5.78
N LYS A 52 -2.20 13.33 -6.39
CA LYS A 52 -2.40 13.31 -7.84
C LYS A 52 -1.13 13.70 -8.61
N ARG A 53 -0.33 14.60 -8.06
CA ARG A 53 0.89 15.07 -8.71
C ARG A 53 2.09 14.13 -8.53
N PHE A 54 2.28 13.56 -7.34
CA PHE A 54 3.51 12.85 -6.96
C PHE A 54 3.27 11.44 -6.40
N GLY A 55 2.04 10.95 -6.39
CA GLY A 55 1.66 9.68 -5.78
C GLY A 55 1.93 8.45 -6.66
N ASN A 56 3.11 8.37 -7.27
CA ASN A 56 3.49 7.30 -8.21
C ASN A 56 3.91 5.97 -7.55
N HIS A 57 3.83 5.87 -6.23
CA HIS A 57 4.01 4.62 -5.50
C HIS A 57 2.68 3.90 -5.33
N CYS A 58 2.64 2.58 -5.51
CA CYS A 58 1.42 1.76 -5.44
C CYS A 58 0.64 1.87 -4.12
N MET A 59 1.31 2.28 -3.03
CA MET A 59 0.70 2.45 -1.71
C MET A 59 0.29 3.89 -1.40
N SER A 60 0.57 4.86 -2.29
CA SER A 60 0.28 6.28 -2.01
C SER A 60 -1.21 6.54 -1.77
N PHE A 61 -2.10 5.88 -2.52
CA PHE A 61 -3.54 5.98 -2.30
C PHE A 61 -3.97 5.41 -0.94
N SER A 62 -3.34 4.33 -0.48
CA SER A 62 -3.61 3.71 0.83
C SER A 62 -3.18 4.58 2.02
N GLN A 63 -2.44 5.65 1.81
CA GLN A 63 -2.07 6.61 2.85
C GLN A 63 -3.27 7.39 3.41
N PHE A 64 -4.40 7.42 2.69
CA PHE A 64 -5.63 8.08 3.13
C PHE A 64 -6.57 7.20 3.99
N GLN A 65 -6.11 6.04 4.40
CA GLN A 65 -6.87 5.17 5.29
C GLN A 65 -7.00 5.76 6.72
N PRO A 66 -7.99 5.31 7.51
CA PRO A 66 -8.16 5.74 8.90
C PRO A 66 -6.89 5.55 9.76
N GLU A 67 -6.76 6.37 10.80
CA GLU A 67 -5.64 6.37 11.77
C GLU A 67 -4.26 6.78 11.18
N MET A 68 -4.21 7.28 9.94
CA MET A 68 -2.99 7.88 9.41
C MET A 68 -2.81 9.31 9.93
N HIS A 69 -1.57 9.64 10.23
CA HIS A 69 -1.09 10.99 10.52
C HIS A 69 -0.30 11.50 9.33
N PHE A 70 -0.24 12.80 9.18
CA PHE A 70 0.50 13.44 8.10
C PHE A 70 1.48 14.46 8.67
N PHE A 71 2.68 14.47 8.12
CA PHE A 71 3.67 15.51 8.32
C PHE A 71 3.74 16.31 7.02
N ASP A 72 3.18 17.50 7.04
CA ASP A 72 3.01 18.36 5.88
C ASP A 72 4.07 19.45 5.86
N ILE A 73 4.62 19.78 4.68
CA ILE A 73 5.43 20.98 4.44
C ILE A 73 4.87 21.72 3.23
N SER A 74 4.43 22.96 3.43
CA SER A 74 3.86 23.79 2.38
C SER A 74 4.82 23.99 1.21
N GLY A 75 4.30 23.85 -0.01
CA GLY A 75 5.10 23.95 -1.24
C GLY A 75 5.97 22.73 -1.54
N ILE A 76 6.06 21.74 -0.64
CA ILE A 76 6.91 20.55 -0.76
C ILE A 76 6.08 19.27 -0.92
N GLY A 77 5.28 18.90 0.11
CA GLY A 77 4.52 17.65 0.12
C GLY A 77 4.27 17.14 1.52
N TYR A 78 4.06 15.81 1.63
CA TYR A 78 3.77 15.18 2.92
C TYR A 78 4.40 13.81 3.10
N ILE A 79 4.50 13.38 4.38
CA ILE A 79 4.82 12.01 4.80
C ILE A 79 3.65 11.47 5.60
N ALA A 80 3.12 10.31 5.20
CA ALA A 80 2.01 9.64 5.89
C ALA A 80 2.53 8.52 6.79
N TYR A 81 2.07 8.48 8.04
CA TYR A 81 2.55 7.52 9.03
C TYR A 81 1.48 7.18 10.08
N ARG A 82 1.65 6.04 10.75
CA ARG A 82 0.93 5.71 11.99
C ARG A 82 1.84 5.81 13.19
N LYS A 83 1.24 6.11 14.36
CA LYS A 83 1.93 6.03 15.66
C LYS A 83 1.49 4.80 16.44
N LYS A 84 2.43 4.07 16.99
CA LYS A 84 2.16 2.93 17.87
C LYS A 84 3.32 2.73 18.83
N TRP A 85 3.03 2.56 20.12
CA TRP A 85 4.01 2.28 21.18
C TRP A 85 5.23 3.21 21.17
N GLY A 86 4.99 4.51 20.99
CA GLY A 86 6.03 5.55 21.00
C GLY A 86 6.92 5.59 19.76
N ALA A 87 6.55 4.91 18.67
CA ALA A 87 7.27 4.93 17.39
C ALA A 87 6.36 5.35 16.22
N ARG A 88 6.98 5.80 15.13
CA ARG A 88 6.32 6.14 13.86
C ARG A 88 6.57 5.05 12.83
N TYR A 89 5.54 4.73 12.06
CA TYR A 89 5.56 3.76 10.96
C TYR A 89 5.08 4.44 9.70
N VAL A 90 6.04 4.86 8.87
CA VAL A 90 5.77 5.53 7.59
C VAL A 90 5.33 4.48 6.57
N LEU A 91 4.29 4.78 5.80
CA LEU A 91 3.79 3.92 4.74
C LEU A 91 4.17 4.51 3.38
N ALA A 92 4.92 3.75 2.60
CA ALA A 92 5.42 4.12 1.28
C ALA A 92 6.39 5.32 1.27
N ASP A 93 6.68 5.84 0.10
CA ASP A 93 7.54 6.99 -0.11
C ASP A 93 6.88 8.30 0.34
N PRO A 94 7.66 9.33 0.70
CA PRO A 94 7.15 10.69 0.79
C PRO A 94 6.46 11.13 -0.50
N VAL A 95 5.32 11.78 -0.38
CA VAL A 95 4.57 12.32 -1.53
C VAL A 95 5.02 13.75 -1.78
N CYS A 96 6.04 13.91 -2.59
CA CYS A 96 6.67 15.17 -2.97
C CYS A 96 7.48 14.99 -4.27
N ASP A 97 7.99 16.08 -4.81
CA ASP A 97 8.98 16.04 -5.90
C ASP A 97 10.24 15.27 -5.42
N GLU A 98 10.89 14.53 -6.31
CA GLU A 98 12.09 13.74 -5.97
C GLU A 98 13.23 14.58 -5.39
N LYS A 99 13.43 15.77 -5.91
CA LYS A 99 14.45 16.71 -5.42
C LYS A 99 14.23 17.17 -3.98
N ASP A 100 12.99 17.12 -3.50
CA ASP A 100 12.60 17.59 -2.17
C ASP A 100 12.58 16.46 -1.12
N ARG A 101 12.79 15.19 -1.53
CA ARG A 101 12.75 14.01 -0.65
C ARG A 101 13.75 14.10 0.52
N GLU A 102 14.99 14.54 0.24
CA GLU A 102 16.01 14.70 1.30
C GLU A 102 15.57 15.73 2.33
N TYR A 103 15.02 16.84 1.87
CA TYR A 103 14.59 17.93 2.74
C TYR A 103 13.43 17.51 3.64
N ILE A 104 12.34 16.95 3.07
CA ILE A 104 11.17 16.57 3.87
C ILE A 104 11.48 15.43 4.86
N LEU A 105 12.32 14.45 4.47
CA LEU A 105 12.79 13.39 5.36
C LEU A 105 13.65 13.96 6.50
N GLY A 106 14.54 14.91 6.20
CA GLY A 106 15.37 15.59 7.18
C GLY A 106 14.54 16.33 8.23
N GLU A 107 13.55 17.11 7.78
CA GLU A 107 12.63 17.80 8.69
C GLU A 107 11.82 16.83 9.56
N PHE A 108 11.31 15.75 8.94
CA PHE A 108 10.52 14.73 9.64
C PHE A 108 11.31 13.98 10.73
N LEU A 109 12.61 13.75 10.52
CA LEU A 109 13.47 12.99 11.42
C LEU A 109 14.19 13.85 12.49
N LYS A 110 14.07 15.18 12.45
CA LYS A 110 14.73 16.11 13.38
C LYS A 110 14.46 15.82 14.85
N ASP A 111 13.25 15.38 15.20
CA ASP A 111 12.84 15.11 16.58
C ASP A 111 13.37 13.78 17.13
N LYS A 112 14.11 13.01 16.31
CA LYS A 112 14.71 11.71 16.63
C LYS A 112 13.72 10.66 17.15
N THR A 113 12.42 10.81 16.88
CA THR A 113 11.43 9.79 17.19
C THR A 113 11.74 8.51 16.43
N LEU A 114 11.72 7.35 17.14
CA LEU A 114 11.94 6.06 16.50
C LEU A 114 11.00 5.87 15.31
N THR A 115 11.56 5.72 14.13
CA THR A 115 10.81 5.66 12.88
C THR A 115 11.18 4.42 12.07
N THR A 116 10.19 3.74 11.53
CA THR A 116 10.34 2.63 10.59
C THR A 116 9.59 2.98 9.31
N PHE A 117 10.23 2.82 8.16
CA PHE A 117 9.65 3.06 6.84
C PHE A 117 9.25 1.73 6.23
N ILE A 118 8.02 1.61 5.76
CA ILE A 118 7.43 0.35 5.30
C ILE A 118 7.09 0.47 3.82
N GLN A 119 7.56 -0.50 3.03
CA GLN A 119 7.30 -0.60 1.60
C GLN A 119 7.72 0.65 0.82
N ILE A 120 8.99 1.05 0.98
CA ILE A 120 9.60 2.17 0.28
C ILE A 120 10.34 1.71 -0.98
N SER A 121 10.49 2.61 -1.94
CA SER A 121 11.26 2.40 -3.17
C SER A 121 12.78 2.37 -2.92
N GLU A 122 13.54 1.83 -3.88
CA GLU A 122 15.01 1.76 -3.80
C GLU A 122 15.66 3.15 -3.70
N PRO A 123 15.26 4.19 -4.45
CA PRO A 123 15.81 5.54 -4.28
C PRO A 123 15.63 6.12 -2.88
N VAL A 124 14.47 5.89 -2.24
CA VAL A 124 14.23 6.33 -0.86
C VAL A 124 15.04 5.49 0.13
N ALA A 125 15.21 4.19 -0.13
CA ALA A 125 16.04 3.30 0.67
C ALA A 125 17.51 3.74 0.68
N GLU A 126 18.07 4.08 -0.48
CA GLU A 126 19.43 4.62 -0.60
C GLU A 126 19.57 5.96 0.11
N LEU A 127 18.62 6.88 -0.09
CA LEU A 127 18.62 8.19 0.55
C LEU A 127 18.59 8.08 2.08
N LEU A 128 17.76 7.21 2.64
CA LEU A 128 17.68 6.97 4.07
C LEU A 128 19.00 6.44 4.64
N HIS A 129 19.68 5.58 3.91
CA HIS A 129 20.99 5.07 4.32
C HIS A 129 22.05 6.16 4.27
N ASP A 130 22.20 6.83 3.12
CA ASP A 130 23.31 7.75 2.84
C ASP A 130 23.25 9.03 3.66
N LYS A 131 22.05 9.53 3.94
CA LYS A 131 21.84 10.81 4.61
C LYS A 131 21.45 10.68 6.08
N PHE A 132 20.79 9.58 6.46
CA PHE A 132 20.22 9.46 7.80
C PHE A 132 20.69 8.22 8.56
N GLY A 133 21.59 7.40 7.98
CA GLY A 133 22.22 6.25 8.64
C GLY A 133 21.28 5.08 8.90
N TYR A 134 20.17 4.98 8.21
CA TYR A 134 19.26 3.85 8.29
C TYR A 134 19.83 2.61 7.60
N TYR A 135 19.51 1.43 8.11
CA TYR A 135 19.44 0.25 7.28
C TYR A 135 18.18 0.33 6.43
N SER A 136 18.27 -0.07 5.17
CA SER A 136 17.15 -0.14 4.25
C SER A 136 17.18 -1.52 3.59
N SER A 137 16.48 -2.48 4.20
CA SER A 137 16.59 -3.88 3.85
C SER A 137 15.44 -4.33 2.95
N GLN A 138 15.76 -5.09 1.91
CA GLN A 138 14.75 -5.66 1.03
C GLN A 138 13.80 -6.56 1.83
N PHE A 139 12.51 -6.31 1.67
CA PHE A 139 11.44 -7.07 2.34
C PHE A 139 10.57 -7.84 1.35
N GLY A 140 10.63 -7.51 0.08
CA GLY A 140 9.85 -8.16 -0.96
C GLY A 140 10.12 -7.59 -2.35
N VAL A 141 9.29 -8.00 -3.28
CA VAL A 141 9.23 -7.43 -4.63
C VAL A 141 7.81 -7.00 -4.95
N GLU A 142 7.67 -5.94 -5.72
CA GLU A 142 6.44 -5.53 -6.36
C GLU A 142 6.46 -5.96 -7.82
N THR A 143 5.33 -6.45 -8.33
CA THR A 143 5.21 -6.84 -9.74
C THR A 143 4.44 -5.76 -10.50
N ILE A 144 5.07 -5.18 -11.52
CA ILE A 144 4.48 -4.15 -12.40
C ILE A 144 4.30 -4.73 -13.79
N VAL A 145 3.08 -4.73 -14.28
CA VAL A 145 2.71 -5.22 -15.62
C VAL A 145 2.56 -4.02 -16.56
N ASP A 146 3.34 -3.99 -17.63
CA ASP A 146 3.17 -3.04 -18.73
C ASP A 146 1.99 -3.48 -19.59
N LEU A 147 0.87 -2.77 -19.48
CA LEU A 147 -0.38 -3.12 -20.16
C LEU A 147 -0.32 -2.91 -21.67
N LYS A 148 0.55 -2.01 -22.14
CA LYS A 148 0.71 -1.76 -23.57
C LYS A 148 1.22 -3.00 -24.32
N THR A 149 2.13 -3.74 -23.70
CA THR A 149 2.77 -4.91 -24.31
C THR A 149 2.21 -6.24 -23.81
N TRP A 150 1.44 -6.23 -22.72
CA TRP A 150 0.92 -7.44 -22.12
C TRP A 150 -0.13 -8.14 -22.99
N ASP A 151 -0.01 -9.46 -23.11
CA ASP A 151 -0.97 -10.33 -23.77
C ASP A 151 -1.15 -11.67 -23.02
N LEU A 152 -2.05 -12.52 -23.48
CA LEU A 152 -2.30 -13.85 -22.92
C LEU A 152 -1.42 -14.96 -23.53
N LYS A 153 -0.44 -14.65 -24.38
CA LYS A 153 0.42 -15.63 -25.06
C LYS A 153 1.43 -16.24 -24.10
N GLY A 154 1.96 -17.38 -24.51
CA GLY A 154 3.05 -18.07 -23.82
C GLY A 154 2.61 -19.12 -22.80
N LYS A 155 3.52 -20.08 -22.52
CA LYS A 155 3.27 -21.25 -21.65
C LYS A 155 3.01 -20.84 -20.20
N LYS A 156 3.71 -19.83 -19.71
CA LYS A 156 3.57 -19.35 -18.32
C LYS A 156 2.20 -18.75 -18.02
N LYS A 157 1.48 -18.27 -19.04
CA LYS A 157 0.10 -17.71 -18.92
C LYS A 157 -0.99 -18.74 -19.23
N GLN A 158 -0.65 -20.03 -19.39
CA GLN A 158 -1.65 -21.08 -19.66
C GLN A 158 -2.71 -21.16 -18.57
N VAL A 159 -2.33 -21.00 -17.31
CA VAL A 159 -3.28 -21.01 -16.17
C VAL A 159 -4.32 -19.91 -16.29
N LEU A 160 -3.94 -18.71 -16.77
CA LEU A 160 -4.87 -17.60 -16.99
C LEU A 160 -5.92 -17.99 -18.05
N ARG A 161 -5.47 -18.48 -19.22
CA ARG A 161 -6.37 -18.92 -20.30
C ARG A 161 -7.30 -20.04 -19.87
N THR A 162 -6.76 -21.04 -19.16
CA THR A 162 -7.59 -22.16 -18.64
C THR A 162 -8.64 -21.66 -17.66
N SER A 163 -8.31 -20.70 -16.79
CA SER A 163 -9.26 -20.14 -15.82
C SER A 163 -10.34 -19.29 -16.51
N ILE A 164 -9.99 -18.54 -17.56
CA ILE A 164 -10.95 -17.76 -18.36
C ILE A 164 -11.94 -18.71 -19.05
N ASN A 165 -11.44 -19.68 -19.81
CA ASN A 165 -12.29 -20.63 -20.52
C ASN A 165 -13.22 -21.40 -19.57
N LYS A 166 -12.76 -21.70 -18.36
CA LYS A 166 -13.60 -22.34 -17.35
C LYS A 166 -14.68 -21.40 -16.83
N ALA A 167 -14.34 -20.16 -16.51
CA ALA A 167 -15.32 -19.16 -16.05
C ALA A 167 -16.41 -18.92 -17.11
N GLU A 168 -16.02 -18.81 -18.38
CA GLU A 168 -16.94 -18.70 -19.52
C GLU A 168 -17.86 -19.93 -19.62
N LYS A 169 -17.28 -21.14 -19.54
CA LYS A 169 -18.06 -22.39 -19.58
C LYS A 169 -19.03 -22.52 -18.41
N ASP A 170 -18.64 -22.06 -17.24
CA ASP A 170 -19.48 -22.07 -16.04
C ASP A 170 -20.54 -20.95 -16.06
N GLY A 171 -20.55 -20.06 -17.06
CA GLY A 171 -21.49 -18.95 -17.19
C GLY A 171 -21.23 -17.78 -16.23
N VAL A 172 -19.96 -17.60 -15.80
CA VAL A 172 -19.59 -16.47 -14.95
C VAL A 172 -19.60 -15.16 -15.75
N ARG A 173 -20.29 -14.16 -15.23
CA ARG A 173 -20.38 -12.82 -15.79
C ARG A 173 -19.48 -11.85 -15.00
N PHE A 174 -18.67 -11.08 -15.70
CA PHE A 174 -17.84 -10.03 -15.13
C PHE A 174 -18.40 -8.65 -15.43
N VAL A 175 -18.47 -7.79 -14.41
CA VAL A 175 -19.05 -6.44 -14.52
C VAL A 175 -18.19 -5.45 -13.74
N GLU A 176 -17.98 -4.29 -14.32
CA GLU A 176 -17.52 -3.13 -13.57
C GLU A 176 -18.73 -2.31 -13.09
N MET A 177 -18.70 -1.86 -11.85
CA MET A 177 -19.77 -1.04 -11.27
C MET A 177 -19.16 0.04 -10.37
N ASP A 178 -19.68 1.27 -10.47
CA ASP A 178 -19.25 2.39 -9.65
C ASP A 178 -19.77 2.30 -8.21
N THR A 179 -20.93 1.69 -8.04
CA THR A 179 -21.58 1.51 -6.73
C THR A 179 -21.11 0.24 -6.04
N GLU A 180 -20.94 0.30 -4.73
CA GLU A 180 -20.72 -0.89 -3.92
C GLU A 180 -22.01 -1.72 -3.82
N THR A 181 -21.86 -3.01 -4.01
CA THR A 181 -22.92 -3.98 -3.76
C THR A 181 -22.77 -4.56 -2.36
N ASN A 182 -23.86 -5.08 -1.80
CA ASN A 182 -23.80 -5.82 -0.55
C ASN A 182 -22.97 -7.09 -0.74
N ASP A 183 -21.81 -7.14 -0.08
CA ASP A 183 -20.85 -8.24 -0.13
C ASP A 183 -20.68 -8.95 1.23
N ASP A 184 -21.57 -8.72 2.18
CA ASP A 184 -21.43 -9.17 3.56
C ASP A 184 -21.33 -10.70 3.64
N GLU A 185 -22.13 -11.44 2.88
CA GLU A 185 -22.09 -12.91 2.84
C GLU A 185 -20.77 -13.40 2.25
N LEU A 186 -20.36 -12.87 1.11
CA LEU A 186 -19.11 -13.24 0.46
C LEU A 186 -17.91 -12.92 1.36
N THR A 187 -17.91 -11.75 2.00
CA THR A 187 -16.85 -11.33 2.93
C THR A 187 -16.81 -12.26 4.15
N LYS A 188 -17.95 -12.68 4.70
CA LYS A 188 -18.04 -13.63 5.81
C LYS A 188 -17.51 -15.02 5.41
N GLU A 189 -17.91 -15.54 4.26
CA GLU A 189 -17.40 -16.81 3.71
C GLU A 189 -15.89 -16.75 3.51
N TRP A 190 -15.39 -15.68 2.87
CA TRP A 190 -13.97 -15.50 2.62
C TRP A 190 -13.17 -15.43 3.94
N ARG A 191 -13.65 -14.71 4.96
CA ARG A 191 -13.01 -14.64 6.28
C ARG A 191 -12.92 -16.00 6.95
N SER A 192 -13.93 -16.85 6.79
CA SER A 192 -13.94 -18.19 7.39
C SER A 192 -12.81 -19.11 6.89
N THR A 193 -12.26 -18.83 5.70
CA THR A 193 -11.15 -19.60 5.10
C THR A 193 -9.76 -19.13 5.54
N ARG A 194 -9.67 -18.03 6.31
CA ARG A 194 -8.37 -17.46 6.70
C ARG A 194 -7.81 -18.18 7.92
N ALA A 195 -6.58 -18.68 7.79
CA ALA A 195 -5.85 -19.31 8.89
C ALA A 195 -5.38 -18.28 9.95
N VAL A 196 -5.09 -17.06 9.52
CA VAL A 196 -4.57 -15.97 10.35
C VAL A 196 -5.52 -14.79 10.25
N SER A 197 -5.86 -14.23 11.42
CA SER A 197 -6.74 -13.07 11.59
C SER A 197 -8.16 -13.22 11.01
N ARG A 198 -9.14 -13.34 11.90
CA ARG A 198 -10.56 -13.16 11.57
C ARG A 198 -10.94 -11.69 11.35
N LYS A 199 -10.00 -10.76 11.63
CA LYS A 199 -10.16 -9.34 11.39
C LYS A 199 -9.65 -8.96 10.00
N GLU A 200 -10.03 -7.82 9.49
CA GLU A 200 -9.48 -7.28 8.26
C GLU A 200 -8.01 -6.89 8.47
N VAL A 201 -7.18 -7.22 7.48
CA VAL A 201 -5.82 -6.68 7.43
C VAL A 201 -5.93 -5.20 7.06
N VAL A 202 -5.32 -4.33 7.87
CA VAL A 202 -5.30 -2.89 7.67
C VAL A 202 -3.85 -2.39 7.62
N PHE A 203 -3.62 -1.13 7.37
CA PHE A 203 -2.33 -0.47 7.22
C PHE A 203 -1.60 -0.84 5.92
N LEU A 204 -1.30 -2.10 5.66
CA LEU A 204 -0.71 -2.57 4.39
C LEU A 204 -1.77 -2.84 3.31
N ILE A 205 -3.03 -2.86 3.70
CA ILE A 205 -4.21 -2.92 2.83
C ILE A 205 -5.17 -1.88 3.39
N ARG A 206 -5.67 -0.97 2.56
CA ARG A 206 -6.67 -0.02 3.04
C ARG A 206 -7.99 -0.72 3.32
N PRO A 207 -8.77 -0.25 4.29
CA PRO A 207 -10.12 -0.75 4.51
C PRO A 207 -11.04 -0.37 3.35
N LYS A 208 -12.14 -1.11 3.19
CA LYS A 208 -13.14 -0.89 2.13
C LYS A 208 -13.85 0.46 2.27
N ASP A 209 -14.09 0.87 3.50
CA ASP A 209 -14.79 2.10 3.92
C ASP A 209 -13.88 3.34 4.01
N GLN A 210 -12.71 3.34 3.32
CA GLN A 210 -11.89 4.54 3.21
C GLN A 210 -12.70 5.68 2.58
N GLU A 211 -12.67 6.87 3.21
CA GLU A 211 -13.46 8.03 2.81
C GLU A 211 -13.17 8.50 1.39
N TYR A 212 -11.88 8.59 1.03
CA TYR A 212 -11.47 8.99 -0.31
C TYR A 212 -11.41 7.80 -1.25
N GLN A 213 -12.28 7.80 -2.25
CA GLN A 213 -12.39 6.73 -3.25
C GLN A 213 -12.36 7.22 -4.70
N GLU A 214 -12.06 8.50 -4.93
CA GLU A 214 -12.01 9.05 -6.30
C GLU A 214 -10.97 8.29 -7.15
N GLY A 215 -11.38 7.90 -8.34
CA GLY A 215 -10.56 7.14 -9.28
C GLY A 215 -10.46 5.64 -8.99
N THR A 216 -11.06 5.14 -7.89
CA THR A 216 -11.10 3.69 -7.66
C THR A 216 -12.00 2.99 -8.68
N ARG A 217 -11.64 1.76 -9.04
CA ARG A 217 -12.40 0.93 -9.98
C ARG A 217 -12.82 -0.37 -9.29
N LYS A 218 -14.06 -0.80 -9.52
CA LYS A 218 -14.66 -1.94 -8.80
C LYS A 218 -15.19 -2.97 -9.80
N PHE A 219 -14.57 -4.15 -9.83
CA PHE A 219 -14.92 -5.24 -10.72
C PHE A 219 -15.50 -6.40 -9.92
N TYR A 220 -16.61 -6.96 -10.42
CA TYR A 220 -17.39 -8.00 -9.79
C TYR A 220 -17.56 -9.22 -10.69
N ALA A 221 -17.64 -10.38 -10.10
CA ALA A 221 -17.95 -11.64 -10.77
C ALA A 221 -19.25 -12.23 -10.22
N PHE A 222 -20.16 -12.58 -11.11
CA PHE A 222 -21.47 -13.17 -10.79
C PHE A 222 -21.65 -14.52 -11.46
N LEU A 223 -22.30 -15.45 -10.76
CA LEU A 223 -22.85 -16.67 -11.33
C LEU A 223 -24.36 -16.63 -11.14
N GLY A 224 -25.13 -16.44 -12.25
CA GLY A 224 -26.51 -16.01 -12.14
C GLY A 224 -26.61 -14.67 -11.41
N GLU A 225 -27.37 -14.63 -10.32
CA GLU A 225 -27.52 -13.45 -9.45
C GLU A 225 -26.55 -13.46 -8.25
N GLU A 226 -25.84 -14.58 -7.99
CA GLU A 226 -24.94 -14.70 -6.86
C GLU A 226 -23.60 -13.99 -7.17
N MET A 227 -23.17 -13.05 -6.30
CA MET A 227 -21.83 -12.49 -6.35
C MET A 227 -20.82 -13.50 -5.81
N ILE A 228 -19.88 -13.92 -6.66
CA ILE A 228 -18.88 -14.95 -6.33
C ILE A 228 -17.48 -14.39 -6.16
N GLY A 229 -17.27 -13.11 -6.42
CA GLY A 229 -16.00 -12.44 -6.18
C GLY A 229 -16.00 -10.98 -6.62
N TYR A 230 -15.04 -10.23 -6.08
CA TYR A 230 -14.78 -8.84 -6.51
C TYR A 230 -13.32 -8.44 -6.28
N ILE A 231 -12.92 -7.42 -7.01
CA ILE A 231 -11.64 -6.72 -6.84
C ILE A 231 -11.89 -5.22 -6.93
N HIS A 232 -11.42 -4.48 -5.92
CA HIS A 232 -11.33 -3.02 -5.96
C HIS A 232 -9.90 -2.61 -6.27
N PHE A 233 -9.76 -1.73 -7.25
CA PHE A 233 -8.48 -1.21 -7.70
C PHE A 233 -8.32 0.23 -7.26
N ASP A 234 -7.16 0.54 -6.69
CA ASP A 234 -6.76 1.89 -6.32
C ASP A 234 -5.95 2.52 -7.45
N PRO A 235 -6.14 3.81 -7.75
CA PRO A 235 -5.36 4.51 -8.75
C PRO A 235 -3.94 4.78 -8.26
N VAL A 236 -3.00 4.77 -9.21
CA VAL A 236 -1.63 5.27 -9.04
C VAL A 236 -1.49 6.50 -9.92
N PHE A 237 -1.04 7.60 -9.34
CA PHE A 237 -1.01 8.90 -10.01
C PHE A 237 0.41 9.37 -10.30
N GLU A 238 0.57 10.08 -11.41
CA GLU A 238 1.77 10.84 -11.72
C GLU A 238 1.40 12.07 -12.55
N ASN A 239 1.90 13.25 -12.17
CA ASN A 239 1.65 14.52 -12.87
C ASN A 239 0.16 14.84 -13.12
N GLY A 240 -0.73 14.45 -12.21
CA GLY A 240 -2.17 14.68 -12.30
C GLY A 240 -2.95 13.59 -13.04
N GLU A 241 -2.26 12.64 -13.67
CA GLU A 241 -2.86 11.58 -14.47
C GLU A 241 -2.82 10.23 -13.74
N ILE A 242 -3.79 9.35 -14.04
CA ILE A 242 -3.74 7.96 -13.58
C ILE A 242 -2.83 7.16 -14.50
N ILE A 243 -1.66 6.74 -13.97
CA ILE A 243 -0.69 5.94 -14.71
C ILE A 243 -0.90 4.43 -14.53
N GLY A 244 -1.77 4.03 -13.63
CA GLY A 244 -2.02 2.61 -13.40
C GLY A 244 -2.98 2.36 -12.25
N TYR A 245 -3.21 1.08 -12.01
CA TYR A 245 -4.07 0.62 -10.92
C TYR A 245 -3.38 -0.48 -10.10
N VAL A 246 -3.76 -0.57 -8.82
CA VAL A 246 -3.32 -1.66 -7.92
C VAL A 246 -4.53 -2.37 -7.31
N PRO A 247 -4.67 -3.72 -7.42
CA PRO A 247 -5.74 -4.47 -6.77
C PRO A 247 -5.48 -4.48 -5.25
N ASN A 248 -6.20 -3.67 -4.51
CA ASN A 248 -6.01 -3.53 -3.07
C ASN A 248 -6.94 -4.46 -2.30
N ILE A 249 -8.24 -4.45 -2.60
CA ILE A 249 -9.22 -5.27 -1.91
C ILE A 249 -9.73 -6.35 -2.86
N SER A 250 -9.62 -7.60 -2.46
CA SER A 250 -10.14 -8.73 -3.24
C SER A 250 -10.78 -9.77 -2.34
N ARG A 251 -11.95 -10.26 -2.73
CA ARG A 251 -12.69 -11.31 -2.04
C ARG A 251 -13.25 -12.29 -3.07
N PHE A 252 -13.20 -13.57 -2.75
CA PHE A 252 -13.68 -14.63 -3.64
C PHE A 252 -14.35 -15.72 -2.81
N SER A 253 -15.45 -16.24 -3.32
CA SER A 253 -16.13 -17.38 -2.70
C SER A 253 -15.23 -18.62 -2.71
N PRO A 254 -15.05 -19.30 -1.58
CA PRO A 254 -14.26 -20.52 -1.48
C PRO A 254 -14.90 -21.70 -2.20
N LYS A 255 -16.16 -21.59 -2.59
CA LYS A 255 -16.89 -22.65 -3.32
C LYS A 255 -16.31 -22.91 -4.72
N PHE A 256 -15.60 -21.91 -5.29
CA PHE A 256 -15.03 -22.00 -6.63
C PHE A 256 -13.58 -22.49 -6.58
N LYS A 257 -13.37 -23.81 -6.69
CA LYS A 257 -12.06 -24.49 -6.57
C LYS A 257 -10.99 -23.99 -7.53
N GLN A 258 -11.35 -23.46 -8.70
CA GLN A 258 -10.40 -23.00 -9.70
C GLN A 258 -10.10 -21.50 -9.64
N GLY A 259 -10.67 -20.80 -8.68
CA GLY A 259 -10.41 -19.39 -8.43
C GLY A 259 -10.99 -18.46 -9.50
N ILE A 260 -11.74 -17.48 -9.04
CA ILE A 260 -12.29 -16.40 -9.86
C ILE A 260 -11.29 -15.25 -10.03
N PHE A 261 -10.22 -15.26 -9.23
CA PHE A 261 -9.22 -14.20 -9.24
C PHE A 261 -8.61 -13.96 -10.64
N TYR A 262 -8.13 -15.01 -11.30
CA TYR A 262 -7.46 -14.84 -12.59
C TYR A 262 -8.38 -14.31 -13.71
N PRO A 263 -9.56 -14.89 -13.96
CA PRO A 263 -10.42 -14.38 -15.01
C PRO A 263 -10.92 -12.96 -14.71
N LEU A 264 -11.24 -12.62 -13.45
CA LEU A 264 -11.65 -11.27 -13.08
C LEU A 264 -10.50 -10.25 -13.25
N MET A 265 -9.27 -10.61 -12.86
CA MET A 265 -8.08 -9.78 -13.10
C MET A 265 -7.84 -9.57 -14.59
N VAL A 266 -7.98 -10.62 -15.42
CA VAL A 266 -7.79 -10.48 -16.86
C VAL A 266 -8.89 -9.61 -17.47
N HIS A 267 -10.13 -9.74 -17.02
CA HIS A 267 -11.21 -8.86 -17.45
C HIS A 267 -10.89 -7.38 -17.15
N ALA A 268 -10.41 -7.07 -15.95
CA ALA A 268 -9.97 -5.72 -15.59
C ALA A 268 -8.77 -5.25 -16.44
N ILE A 269 -7.78 -6.11 -16.67
CA ILE A 269 -6.63 -5.81 -17.54
C ILE A 269 -7.09 -5.43 -18.96
N GLU A 270 -7.99 -6.21 -19.56
CA GLU A 270 -8.49 -5.92 -20.92
C GLU A 270 -9.29 -4.61 -20.97
N THR A 271 -10.01 -4.27 -19.90
CA THR A 271 -10.70 -2.99 -19.75
C THR A 271 -9.70 -1.85 -19.69
N PHE A 272 -8.71 -1.92 -18.80
CA PHE A 272 -7.66 -0.90 -18.66
C PHE A 272 -6.83 -0.70 -19.92
N LYS A 273 -6.53 -1.79 -20.64
CA LYS A 273 -5.83 -1.72 -21.93
C LYS A 273 -6.63 -0.96 -22.99
N LYS A 274 -7.94 -1.22 -23.08
CA LYS A 274 -8.83 -0.50 -24.04
C LYS A 274 -8.88 1.00 -23.76
N GLU A 275 -8.74 1.38 -22.50
CA GLU A 275 -8.72 2.77 -22.06
C GLU A 275 -7.33 3.43 -22.17
N GLY A 276 -6.30 2.66 -22.50
CA GLY A 276 -4.93 3.16 -22.65
C GLY A 276 -4.18 3.33 -21.33
N VAL A 277 -4.65 2.72 -20.23
CA VAL A 277 -3.94 2.74 -18.94
C VAL A 277 -2.57 2.07 -19.11
N PRO A 278 -1.45 2.71 -18.70
CA PRO A 278 -0.12 2.18 -18.96
C PRO A 278 0.23 0.94 -18.13
N TYR A 279 -0.09 0.94 -16.82
CA TYR A 279 0.44 -0.06 -15.89
C TYR A 279 -0.62 -0.70 -15.01
N LEU A 280 -0.36 -1.95 -14.62
CA LEU A 280 -1.03 -2.61 -13.50
C LEU A 280 0.03 -3.01 -12.47
N TYR A 281 -0.10 -2.50 -11.27
CA TYR A 281 0.74 -2.82 -10.13
C TYR A 281 0.06 -3.97 -9.37
N LEU A 282 0.73 -5.11 -9.22
CA LEU A 282 0.14 -6.24 -8.49
C LEU A 282 0.38 -6.17 -6.97
N GLY A 283 1.04 -5.10 -6.52
CA GLY A 283 1.42 -4.90 -5.12
C GLY A 283 2.53 -5.85 -4.67
N ILE A 284 2.88 -5.78 -3.38
CA ILE A 284 4.01 -6.51 -2.81
C ILE A 284 3.80 -8.03 -2.79
N SER A 285 4.85 -8.78 -3.15
CA SER A 285 5.09 -10.17 -2.77
C SER A 285 6.09 -10.17 -1.61
N PRO A 286 5.63 -10.23 -0.36
CA PRO A 286 6.51 -10.08 0.79
C PRO A 286 7.42 -11.29 0.97
N ALA A 287 8.56 -11.06 1.62
CA ALA A 287 9.61 -12.03 1.89
C ALA A 287 10.33 -12.61 0.64
N VAL A 288 10.03 -12.15 -0.56
CA VAL A 288 10.80 -12.45 -1.76
C VAL A 288 12.00 -11.51 -1.80
N VAL A 289 13.19 -12.06 -1.57
CA VAL A 289 14.44 -11.30 -1.59
C VAL A 289 15.46 -11.99 -2.48
N ASP A 290 16.24 -11.23 -3.21
CA ASP A 290 17.32 -11.75 -4.06
C ASP A 290 18.61 -12.00 -3.27
N ASP A 291 19.63 -12.49 -3.97
CA ASP A 291 20.94 -12.80 -3.41
C ASP A 291 21.93 -11.62 -3.52
N ASP A 292 21.54 -10.54 -4.20
CA ASP A 292 22.37 -9.34 -4.36
C ASP A 292 22.29 -8.49 -3.09
N ASP A 293 23.35 -8.50 -2.29
CA ASP A 293 23.45 -7.72 -1.05
C ASP A 293 23.83 -6.27 -1.36
N LYS A 294 22.98 -5.32 -1.02
CA LYS A 294 23.28 -3.90 -1.13
C LYS A 294 23.95 -3.38 0.16
N ARG A 295 24.78 -2.33 0.01
CA ARG A 295 25.52 -1.71 1.13
C ARG A 295 24.60 -1.17 2.25
N TYR A 296 23.38 -0.80 1.89
CA TYR A 296 22.38 -0.27 2.82
C TYR A 296 21.52 -1.34 3.50
N GLU A 297 21.71 -2.62 3.16
CA GLU A 297 20.91 -3.71 3.74
C GLU A 297 21.53 -4.26 5.03
N SER A 298 20.69 -4.69 5.97
CA SER A 298 21.09 -5.51 7.08
C SER A 298 21.13 -6.98 6.67
N ARG A 299 22.32 -7.59 6.66
CA ARG A 299 22.49 -9.02 6.35
C ARG A 299 21.70 -9.93 7.30
N LEU A 300 21.67 -9.56 8.60
CA LEU A 300 20.92 -10.31 9.59
C LEU A 300 19.41 -10.26 9.31
N PHE A 301 18.90 -9.09 8.97
CA PHE A 301 17.49 -8.95 8.58
C PHE A 301 17.16 -9.75 7.31
N LYS A 302 17.97 -9.62 6.26
CA LYS A 302 17.79 -10.35 5.00
C LYS A 302 17.80 -11.87 5.20
N PHE A 303 18.72 -12.38 6.05
CA PHE A 303 18.73 -13.78 6.43
C PHE A 303 17.42 -14.20 7.11
N THR A 304 16.92 -13.39 8.04
CA THR A 304 15.62 -13.64 8.73
C THR A 304 14.45 -13.67 7.74
N VAL A 305 14.43 -12.74 6.78
CA VAL A 305 13.38 -12.70 5.72
C VAL A 305 13.43 -13.94 4.83
N ARG A 306 14.64 -14.42 4.47
CA ARG A 306 14.80 -15.69 3.74
C ARG A 306 14.28 -16.90 4.52
N LEU A 307 14.52 -16.94 5.83
CA LEU A 307 13.94 -17.99 6.70
C LEU A 307 12.42 -17.88 6.73
N LEU A 308 11.89 -16.68 6.85
CA LEU A 308 10.44 -16.43 6.81
C LEU A 308 9.83 -16.92 5.49
N TYR A 309 10.44 -16.62 4.34
CA TYR A 309 9.98 -17.13 3.05
C TYR A 309 10.01 -18.66 2.97
N LYS A 310 11.07 -19.27 3.51
CA LYS A 310 11.26 -20.73 3.45
C LYS A 310 10.27 -21.48 4.35
N PHE A 311 10.06 -21.01 5.57
CA PHE A 311 9.33 -21.71 6.64
C PHE A 311 8.01 -21.04 7.05
N GLY A 312 7.82 -19.74 6.77
CA GLY A 312 6.66 -18.96 7.21
C GLY A 312 5.37 -19.25 6.44
N ASN A 313 5.41 -20.14 5.44
CA ASN A 313 4.24 -20.48 4.62
C ASN A 313 3.08 -21.10 5.42
N TYR A 314 3.37 -21.60 6.63
CA TYR A 314 2.36 -22.08 7.58
C TYR A 314 1.48 -20.92 8.11
N PHE A 315 2.07 -19.75 8.34
CA PHE A 315 1.37 -18.57 8.85
C PHE A 315 0.73 -17.74 7.73
N TYR A 316 1.44 -17.60 6.62
CA TYR A 316 0.99 -16.82 5.47
C TYR A 316 1.55 -17.41 4.18
N SER A 317 0.70 -17.54 3.15
CA SER A 317 1.08 -18.17 1.87
C SER A 317 1.97 -17.26 1.01
N PHE A 318 3.19 -16.94 1.47
CA PHE A 318 4.15 -16.09 0.76
C PHE A 318 4.45 -16.62 -0.65
N LYS A 319 4.75 -17.91 -0.75
CA LYS A 319 5.04 -18.58 -2.03
C LYS A 319 3.84 -18.60 -2.95
N GLY A 320 2.64 -18.85 -2.40
CA GLY A 320 1.41 -18.87 -3.17
C GLY A 320 1.07 -17.50 -3.74
N LEU A 321 1.25 -16.44 -2.95
CA LEU A 321 1.02 -15.07 -3.42
C LEU A 321 1.99 -14.68 -4.54
N HIS A 322 3.29 -14.91 -4.36
CA HIS A 322 4.30 -14.66 -5.38
C HIS A 322 4.03 -15.49 -6.65
N PHE A 323 3.74 -16.80 -6.49
CA PHE A 323 3.36 -17.65 -7.62
C PHE A 323 2.16 -17.10 -8.39
N THR A 324 1.13 -16.65 -7.70
CA THR A 324 -0.06 -16.07 -8.32
C THR A 324 0.27 -14.83 -9.15
N LYS A 325 1.05 -13.91 -8.60
CA LYS A 325 1.47 -12.67 -9.29
C LYS A 325 2.41 -12.96 -10.46
N SER A 326 3.32 -13.90 -10.33
CA SER A 326 4.25 -14.29 -11.40
C SER A 326 3.57 -14.80 -12.68
N ARG A 327 2.28 -15.24 -12.59
CA ARG A 327 1.51 -15.67 -13.77
C ARG A 327 1.21 -14.53 -14.74
N PHE A 328 1.19 -13.29 -14.25
CA PHE A 328 0.98 -12.10 -15.10
C PHE A 328 2.24 -11.66 -15.83
N GLN A 329 3.43 -12.18 -15.49
CA GLN A 329 4.72 -11.93 -16.16
C GLN A 329 5.06 -10.43 -16.21
N GLY A 330 4.84 -9.71 -15.13
CA GLY A 330 5.29 -8.34 -14.96
C GLY A 330 6.77 -8.25 -14.58
N LYS A 331 7.32 -7.03 -14.59
CA LYS A 331 8.64 -6.70 -14.06
C LYS A 331 8.59 -6.68 -12.53
N GLU A 332 9.49 -7.39 -11.88
CA GLU A 332 9.65 -7.32 -10.44
C GLU A 332 10.58 -6.16 -10.06
N VAL A 333 10.13 -5.34 -9.12
CA VAL A 333 10.86 -4.21 -8.55
C VAL A 333 11.03 -4.46 -7.05
N ARG A 334 12.23 -4.21 -6.51
CA ARG A 334 12.51 -4.37 -5.08
C ARG A 334 11.71 -3.38 -4.26
N THR A 335 11.28 -3.80 -3.07
CA THR A 335 10.68 -2.93 -2.08
C THR A 335 11.35 -3.14 -0.72
N PHE A 336 11.49 -2.08 0.07
CA PHE A 336 12.36 -2.04 1.23
C PHE A 336 11.62 -1.66 2.51
N VAL A 337 12.26 -1.98 3.63
CA VAL A 337 11.93 -1.47 4.96
C VAL A 337 13.12 -0.69 5.47
N GLY A 338 12.91 0.61 5.77
CA GLY A 338 13.91 1.46 6.41
C GLY A 338 13.84 1.34 7.93
N HIS A 339 14.96 1.03 8.58
CA HIS A 339 15.02 0.79 10.02
C HIS A 339 16.39 1.15 10.61
N ASN A 340 16.43 1.45 11.91
CA ASN A 340 17.65 1.89 12.60
C ASN A 340 18.33 0.81 13.45
N ALA A 341 17.86 -0.43 13.42
CA ALA A 341 18.44 -1.57 14.14
C ALA A 341 18.82 -2.69 13.15
N MET A 342 19.89 -3.42 13.40
CA MET A 342 20.30 -4.56 12.55
C MET A 342 19.19 -5.60 12.37
N LEU A 343 18.36 -5.80 13.41
CA LEU A 343 17.18 -6.66 13.37
C LEU A 343 16.02 -5.95 14.07
N PRO A 344 15.08 -5.35 13.31
CA PRO A 344 14.00 -4.54 13.86
C PRO A 344 12.81 -5.39 14.34
N THR A 345 13.03 -6.36 15.23
CA THR A 345 12.00 -7.30 15.71
C THR A 345 10.80 -6.60 16.34
N ARG A 346 11.06 -5.58 17.18
CA ARG A 346 10.00 -4.77 17.78
C ARG A 346 9.14 -4.08 16.74
N ALA A 347 9.78 -3.50 15.71
CA ALA A 347 9.07 -2.82 14.63
C ALA A 347 8.15 -3.79 13.86
N PHE A 348 8.65 -4.98 13.52
CA PHE A 348 7.85 -6.00 12.83
C PHE A 348 6.67 -6.51 13.66
N LEU A 349 6.89 -6.81 14.95
CA LEU A 349 5.79 -7.20 15.85
C LEU A 349 4.73 -6.09 15.93
N THR A 350 5.17 -4.83 15.99
CA THR A 350 4.26 -3.69 16.00
C THR A 350 3.49 -3.58 14.69
N VAL A 351 4.15 -3.74 13.53
CA VAL A 351 3.50 -3.71 12.22
C VAL A 351 2.47 -4.84 12.11
N PHE A 352 2.80 -6.08 12.50
CA PHE A 352 1.87 -7.19 12.48
C PHE A 352 0.65 -6.95 13.38
N HIS A 353 0.87 -6.36 14.56
CA HIS A 353 -0.23 -5.95 15.43
C HIS A 353 -1.08 -4.83 14.79
N MET A 354 -0.46 -3.81 14.19
CA MET A 354 -1.19 -2.74 13.50
C MET A 354 -1.99 -3.25 12.29
N CYS A 355 -1.47 -4.30 11.63
CA CYS A 355 -2.13 -4.94 10.50
C CYS A 355 -3.24 -5.93 10.91
N ASN A 356 -3.51 -6.12 12.19
CA ASN A 356 -4.41 -7.17 12.72
C ASN A 356 -3.98 -8.59 12.30
N ILE A 357 -2.69 -8.85 12.12
CA ILE A 357 -2.17 -10.18 11.78
C ILE A 357 -1.98 -11.01 13.06
N ILE A 358 -1.59 -10.36 14.16
CA ILE A 358 -1.43 -10.94 15.51
C ILE A 358 -2.19 -10.11 16.54
#